data_f9e5a65d2dfecaa2108b3600ca997d75
#
_entry.id   f9e5a65d2dfecaa2108b3600ca997d75
#
_cell.length_a   1.000
_cell.length_b   1.000
_cell.length_c   1.000
_cell.angle_alpha   90.00
_cell.angle_beta   90.00
_cell.angle_gamma   90.00
#
_symmetry.space_group_name_H-M   'P 1'
#
loop_
_entity.id
_entity.type
_entity.pdbx_description
1 polymer ?
#
loop_
_entity_poly.entity_id
_entity_poly.type
_entity_poly.pdbx_seq_one_letter_code
_entity_poly.pdbx_strand_id
1 'polypeptide(L)'
;MTSQLASLKKLQGHTREHSFKDLYQNKYPECVVEVIKSRRKPDACIKRDGVVQHHISVKSADKVIQWELKSYKKLLLEYGNDHVIMEFVNIRVNNDKPTQKQLFVDYFPKAISYFSNKDNFAKFITKRFTNDHEVDLLAVGNGTCYYVYNFAEVLNYMINNYVVKNSEQQIQINTTDGYLMFSIEIRSDKKCMLIRQDVSSLQRILKHITPIDIVGAC
;
A
#
# COMPACT_ATOMS: atom_id res chain seq x y z
N MET A 1 -7.91 9.30 -24.63
CA MET A 1 -7.94 9.96 -23.31
C MET A 1 -7.25 9.19 -22.17
N THR A 2 -7.16 7.87 -22.20
CA THR A 2 -6.61 7.04 -21.08
C THR A 2 -5.08 7.08 -20.91
N SER A 3 -4.29 7.27 -21.98
CA SER A 3 -2.81 7.27 -21.89
C SER A 3 -2.24 8.58 -21.32
N GLN A 4 -2.82 9.72 -21.66
CA GLN A 4 -2.38 11.03 -21.15
C GLN A 4 -2.66 11.19 -19.65
N LEU A 5 -3.81 10.72 -19.15
CA LEU A 5 -4.13 10.75 -17.71
C LEU A 5 -3.20 9.84 -16.90
N ALA A 6 -2.83 8.68 -17.44
CA ALA A 6 -1.88 7.77 -16.81
C ALA A 6 -0.47 8.38 -16.76
N SER A 7 -0.06 9.10 -17.80
CA SER A 7 1.23 9.79 -17.86
C SER A 7 1.29 10.97 -16.88
N LEU A 8 0.23 11.76 -16.76
CA LEU A 8 0.13 12.87 -15.80
C LEU A 8 0.18 12.37 -14.33
N LYS A 9 -0.53 11.28 -14.02
CA LYS A 9 -0.50 10.68 -12.66
C LYS A 9 0.88 10.16 -12.29
N LYS A 10 1.61 9.58 -13.24
CA LYS A 10 2.98 9.12 -13.05
C LYS A 10 3.95 10.28 -12.84
N LEU A 11 3.80 11.35 -13.62
CA LEU A 11 4.61 12.56 -13.48
C LEU A 11 4.40 13.21 -12.10
N GLN A 12 3.18 13.26 -11.60
CA GLN A 12 2.85 13.77 -10.27
C GLN A 12 3.42 12.93 -9.11
N GLY A 13 3.52 11.61 -9.27
CA GLY A 13 4.20 10.73 -8.31
C GLY A 13 5.69 11.08 -8.20
N HIS A 14 6.38 11.13 -9.33
CA HIS A 14 7.78 11.50 -9.39
C HIS A 14 8.06 12.92 -8.86
N THR A 15 7.15 13.88 -9.10
CA THR A 15 7.28 15.25 -8.55
C THR A 15 7.33 15.23 -7.02
N ARG A 16 6.55 14.37 -6.35
CA ARG A 16 6.50 14.28 -4.89
C ARG A 16 7.73 13.61 -4.28
N GLU A 17 8.23 12.57 -4.92
CA GLU A 17 9.49 11.95 -4.52
C GLU A 17 10.64 12.97 -4.59
N HIS A 18 10.68 13.80 -5.63
CA HIS A 18 11.64 14.88 -5.78
C HIS A 18 11.42 16.01 -4.76
N SER A 19 10.18 16.44 -4.51
CA SER A 19 9.88 17.43 -3.47
C SER A 19 10.31 16.94 -2.09
N PHE A 20 10.04 15.69 -1.75
CA PHE A 20 10.52 15.09 -0.50
C PHE A 20 12.05 15.14 -0.42
N LYS A 21 12.73 14.72 -1.49
CA LYS A 21 14.20 14.77 -1.59
C LYS A 21 14.72 16.17 -1.28
N ASP A 22 14.22 17.18 -2.00
CA ASP A 22 14.71 18.55 -1.89
C ASP A 22 14.49 19.12 -0.47
N LEU A 23 13.31 18.90 0.10
CA LEU A 23 12.99 19.31 1.45
C LEU A 23 13.83 18.61 2.51
N TYR A 24 14.04 17.29 2.35
CA TYR A 24 14.85 16.49 3.28
C TYR A 24 16.32 16.93 3.26
N GLN A 25 16.92 17.11 2.07
CA GLN A 25 18.29 17.55 1.91
C GLN A 25 18.51 19.00 2.40
N ASN A 26 17.50 19.87 2.24
CA ASN A 26 17.56 21.22 2.81
C ASN A 26 17.58 21.21 4.34
N LYS A 27 16.84 20.27 4.97
CA LYS A 27 16.83 20.13 6.43
C LYS A 27 18.09 19.42 6.95
N TYR A 28 18.62 18.46 6.20
CA TYR A 28 19.76 17.62 6.53
C TYR A 28 20.81 17.65 5.41
N PRO A 29 21.64 18.72 5.33
CA PRO A 29 22.61 18.91 4.25
C PRO A 29 23.68 17.80 4.17
N GLU A 30 23.92 17.10 5.28
CA GLU A 30 24.86 15.98 5.36
C GLU A 30 24.28 14.68 4.76
N CYS A 31 22.99 14.64 4.47
CA CYS A 31 22.31 13.50 3.89
C CYS A 31 22.12 13.67 2.38
N VAL A 32 22.22 12.59 1.64
CA VAL A 32 21.88 12.52 0.22
C VAL A 32 20.64 11.67 0.06
N VAL A 33 19.56 12.22 -0.51
CA VAL A 33 18.36 11.48 -0.87
C VAL A 33 18.40 11.11 -2.34
N GLU A 34 18.41 9.82 -2.62
CA GLU A 34 18.41 9.29 -3.97
C GLU A 34 17.02 8.73 -4.32
N VAL A 35 16.35 9.37 -5.28
CA VAL A 35 15.05 8.90 -5.80
C VAL A 35 15.28 7.71 -6.73
N ILE A 36 14.59 6.59 -6.44
CA ILE A 36 14.81 5.32 -7.13
C ILE A 36 13.78 5.15 -8.25
N LYS A 37 14.20 5.24 -9.50
CA LYS A 37 13.32 5.18 -10.69
C LYS A 37 12.82 3.78 -11.07
N SER A 38 13.03 2.78 -10.24
CA SER A 38 12.65 1.39 -10.54
C SER A 38 11.29 1.03 -9.95
N ARG A 39 10.43 0.35 -10.71
CA ARG A 39 9.11 -0.15 -10.25
C ARG A 39 9.18 -1.22 -9.14
N ARG A 40 10.37 -1.68 -8.78
CA ARG A 40 10.59 -2.81 -7.87
C ARG A 40 11.45 -2.43 -6.66
N LYS A 41 11.52 -1.15 -6.32
CA LYS A 41 12.37 -0.66 -5.25
C LYS A 41 11.58 0.34 -4.41
N PRO A 42 12.02 0.65 -3.19
CA PRO A 42 11.46 1.76 -2.43
C PRO A 42 11.50 3.05 -3.27
N ASP A 43 10.67 4.02 -2.92
CA ASP A 43 10.53 5.26 -3.70
C ASP A 43 11.82 6.08 -3.65
N ALA A 44 12.53 6.06 -2.51
CA ALA A 44 13.86 6.68 -2.36
C ALA A 44 14.69 5.98 -1.29
N CYS A 45 15.99 6.29 -1.24
CA CYS A 45 16.86 5.97 -0.11
C CYS A 45 17.57 7.22 0.42
N ILE A 46 17.81 7.23 1.73
CA ILE A 46 18.57 8.26 2.43
C ILE A 46 19.96 7.69 2.69
N LYS A 47 20.99 8.40 2.25
CA LYS A 47 22.39 8.05 2.44
C LYS A 47 23.10 9.09 3.31
N ARG A 48 24.00 8.63 4.15
CA ARG A 48 24.96 9.46 4.88
C ARG A 48 26.34 8.88 4.68
N ASP A 49 27.31 9.71 4.31
CA ASP A 49 28.69 9.28 3.99
C ASP A 49 28.74 8.14 2.95
N GLY A 50 27.84 8.18 1.96
CA GLY A 50 27.74 7.16 0.91
C GLY A 50 27.04 5.86 1.32
N VAL A 51 26.72 5.67 2.61
CA VAL A 51 26.07 4.48 3.15
C VAL A 51 24.56 4.69 3.23
N VAL A 52 23.75 3.75 2.73
CA VAL A 52 22.28 3.78 2.86
C VAL A 52 21.93 3.61 4.34
N GLN A 53 21.22 4.59 4.89
CA GLN A 53 20.71 4.58 6.25
C GLN A 53 19.26 4.10 6.27
N HIS A 54 18.43 4.56 5.31
CA HIS A 54 17.02 4.24 5.26
C HIS A 54 16.52 4.10 3.83
N HIS A 55 15.58 3.18 3.67
CA HIS A 55 14.71 3.08 2.51
C HIS A 55 13.34 3.69 2.84
N ILE A 56 12.82 4.53 1.97
CA ILE A 56 11.62 5.30 2.26
C ILE A 56 10.56 5.11 1.18
N SER A 57 9.31 4.95 1.62
CA SER A 57 8.14 5.03 0.76
C SER A 57 7.48 6.40 0.90
N VAL A 58 7.29 7.09 -0.23
CA VAL A 58 6.69 8.44 -0.27
C VAL A 58 5.25 8.33 -0.75
N LYS A 59 4.31 8.80 0.04
CA LYS A 59 2.87 8.74 -0.28
C LYS A 59 2.24 10.13 -0.25
N SER A 60 1.21 10.28 -1.08
CA SER A 60 0.43 11.51 -1.16
C SER A 60 -0.54 11.63 -0.01
N ALA A 61 -0.67 12.84 0.55
CA ALA A 61 -1.71 13.19 1.51
C ALA A 61 -3.03 13.64 0.85
N ASP A 62 -3.11 13.74 -0.49
CA ASP A 62 -4.27 14.32 -1.20
C ASP A 62 -4.97 13.33 -2.13
N LYS A 63 -4.48 12.11 -2.29
CA LYS A 63 -5.02 11.15 -3.28
C LYS A 63 -5.10 9.75 -2.71
N VAL A 64 -6.02 8.96 -3.30
CA VAL A 64 -6.09 7.53 -3.05
C VAL A 64 -4.74 6.88 -3.27
N ILE A 65 -4.29 6.14 -2.27
CA ILE A 65 -3.02 5.43 -2.26
C ILE A 65 -3.22 4.03 -2.82
N GLN A 66 -2.39 3.68 -3.79
CA GLN A 66 -2.28 2.31 -4.29
C GLN A 66 -0.96 1.74 -3.78
N TRP A 67 -1.04 0.78 -2.86
CA TRP A 67 0.16 0.19 -2.26
C TRP A 67 0.80 -0.83 -3.19
N GLU A 68 0.00 -1.68 -3.79
CA GLU A 68 0.49 -2.69 -4.73
C GLU A 68 -0.49 -2.94 -5.86
N LEU A 69 0.06 -3.20 -7.05
CA LEU A 69 -0.64 -3.72 -8.21
C LEU A 69 0.10 -4.98 -8.68
N LYS A 70 -0.46 -6.15 -8.38
CA LYS A 70 0.17 -7.43 -8.74
C LYS A 70 -0.64 -8.19 -9.78
N SER A 71 0.02 -8.56 -10.89
CA SER A 71 -0.63 -9.30 -11.98
C SER A 71 -0.99 -10.73 -11.58
N TYR A 72 -1.98 -11.30 -12.25
CA TYR A 72 -2.42 -12.70 -12.09
C TYR A 72 -1.25 -13.69 -12.10
N LYS A 73 -0.37 -13.59 -13.11
CA LYS A 73 0.79 -14.48 -13.23
C LYS A 73 1.72 -14.44 -12.02
N LYS A 74 1.94 -13.26 -11.47
CA LYS A 74 2.78 -13.11 -10.27
C LYS A 74 2.11 -13.63 -9.01
N LEU A 75 0.80 -13.42 -8.89
CA LEU A 75 0.02 -13.97 -7.76
C LEU A 75 0.01 -15.50 -7.81
N LEU A 76 -0.17 -16.08 -8.99
CA LEU A 76 -0.14 -17.53 -9.19
C LEU A 76 1.21 -18.13 -8.80
N LEU A 77 2.31 -17.49 -9.19
CA LEU A 77 3.67 -17.93 -8.81
C LEU A 77 3.93 -17.83 -7.32
N GLU A 78 3.30 -16.85 -6.65
CA GLU A 78 3.50 -16.61 -5.23
C GLU A 78 2.66 -17.52 -4.33
N TYR A 79 1.40 -17.72 -4.69
CA TYR A 79 0.44 -18.39 -3.83
C TYR A 79 0.08 -19.81 -4.27
N GLY A 80 0.31 -20.16 -5.53
CA GLY A 80 -0.26 -21.37 -6.11
C GLY A 80 -1.76 -21.23 -6.38
N ASN A 81 -2.32 -22.18 -7.14
CA ASN A 81 -3.71 -22.08 -7.62
C ASN A 81 -4.76 -22.26 -6.51
N ASP A 82 -4.46 -23.06 -5.50
CA ASP A 82 -5.41 -23.47 -4.45
C ASP A 82 -5.47 -22.50 -3.25
N HIS A 83 -4.70 -21.42 -3.30
CA HIS A 83 -4.65 -20.45 -2.21
C HIS A 83 -5.87 -19.54 -2.23
N VAL A 84 -6.38 -19.16 -1.04
CA VAL A 84 -7.56 -18.31 -0.86
C VAL A 84 -7.49 -16.99 -1.66
N ILE A 85 -6.31 -16.38 -1.79
CA ILE A 85 -6.12 -15.17 -2.60
C ILE A 85 -6.32 -15.47 -4.09
N MET A 86 -5.85 -16.62 -4.57
CA MET A 86 -6.06 -17.03 -5.95
C MET A 86 -7.49 -17.41 -6.24
N GLU A 87 -8.20 -18.01 -5.29
CA GLU A 87 -9.65 -18.26 -5.39
C GLU A 87 -10.40 -16.93 -5.61
N PHE A 88 -10.07 -15.86 -4.83
CA PHE A 88 -10.62 -14.52 -5.03
C PHE A 88 -10.37 -13.97 -6.43
N VAL A 89 -9.13 -14.07 -6.89
CA VAL A 89 -8.73 -13.61 -8.22
C VAL A 89 -9.48 -14.39 -9.31
N ASN A 90 -9.54 -15.71 -9.20
CA ASN A 90 -10.20 -16.59 -10.16
C ASN A 90 -11.70 -16.33 -10.26
N ILE A 91 -12.40 -16.13 -9.13
CA ILE A 91 -13.82 -15.75 -9.13
C ILE A 91 -14.02 -14.46 -9.93
N ARG A 92 -13.18 -13.45 -9.71
CA ARG A 92 -13.32 -12.13 -10.34
C ARG A 92 -12.91 -12.08 -11.81
N VAL A 93 -11.98 -12.91 -12.22
CA VAL A 93 -11.38 -12.86 -13.56
C VAL A 93 -12.10 -13.80 -14.56
N ASN A 94 -12.59 -14.93 -14.07
CA ASN A 94 -13.05 -16.01 -14.93
C ASN A 94 -14.57 -16.17 -15.00
N ASN A 95 -15.33 -15.38 -14.24
CA ASN A 95 -16.79 -15.52 -14.17
C ASN A 95 -17.51 -14.21 -14.50
N ASP A 96 -18.74 -14.32 -14.96
CA ASP A 96 -19.66 -13.19 -15.10
C ASP A 96 -20.18 -12.70 -13.71
N LYS A 97 -20.83 -11.53 -13.69
CA LYS A 97 -21.27 -10.92 -12.43
C LYS A 97 -22.28 -11.77 -11.64
N PRO A 98 -23.31 -12.40 -12.26
CA PRO A 98 -24.22 -13.29 -11.55
C PRO A 98 -23.51 -14.47 -10.90
N THR A 99 -22.65 -15.16 -11.64
CA THR A 99 -21.85 -16.28 -11.14
C THR A 99 -20.89 -15.86 -10.02
N GLN A 100 -20.20 -14.70 -10.17
CA GLN A 100 -19.37 -14.15 -9.11
C GLN A 100 -20.13 -13.99 -7.80
N LYS A 101 -21.36 -13.46 -7.85
CA LYS A 101 -22.19 -13.25 -6.65
C LYS A 101 -22.48 -14.56 -5.91
N GLN A 102 -22.77 -15.63 -6.62
CA GLN A 102 -22.98 -16.95 -6.02
C GLN A 102 -21.70 -17.50 -5.39
N LEU A 103 -20.61 -17.48 -6.14
CA LEU A 103 -19.31 -18.02 -5.68
C LEU A 103 -18.76 -17.26 -4.46
N PHE A 104 -19.04 -15.96 -4.35
CA PHE A 104 -18.62 -15.18 -3.20
C PHE A 104 -19.31 -15.57 -1.89
N VAL A 105 -20.49 -16.12 -1.92
CA VAL A 105 -21.17 -16.63 -0.71
C VAL A 105 -20.30 -17.67 0.00
N ASP A 106 -19.73 -18.61 -0.77
CA ASP A 106 -18.86 -19.67 -0.22
C ASP A 106 -17.42 -19.21 0.02
N TYR A 107 -16.97 -18.24 -0.76
CA TYR A 107 -15.62 -17.73 -0.68
C TYR A 107 -15.37 -16.84 0.55
N PHE A 108 -16.28 -15.90 0.86
CA PHE A 108 -16.02 -14.91 1.90
C PHE A 108 -15.78 -15.49 3.30
N PRO A 109 -16.46 -16.54 3.77
CA PRO A 109 -16.12 -17.18 5.03
C PRO A 109 -14.66 -17.67 5.08
N LYS A 110 -14.15 -18.22 3.97
CA LYS A 110 -12.74 -18.68 3.87
C LYS A 110 -11.79 -17.49 3.94
N ALA A 111 -12.09 -16.40 3.20
CA ALA A 111 -11.29 -15.19 3.21
C ALA A 111 -11.25 -14.54 4.59
N ILE A 112 -12.40 -14.43 5.26
CA ILE A 112 -12.48 -13.92 6.62
C ILE A 112 -11.64 -14.78 7.56
N SER A 113 -11.78 -16.09 7.52
CA SER A 113 -10.99 -17.02 8.34
C SER A 113 -9.48 -16.85 8.08
N TYR A 114 -9.06 -16.77 6.81
CA TYR A 114 -7.66 -16.60 6.45
C TYR A 114 -7.07 -15.29 6.98
N PHE A 115 -7.74 -14.16 6.73
CA PHE A 115 -7.26 -12.84 7.13
C PHE A 115 -7.48 -12.53 8.61
N SER A 116 -8.40 -13.21 9.31
CA SER A 116 -8.56 -13.11 10.77
C SER A 116 -7.44 -13.83 11.54
N ASN A 117 -6.74 -14.74 10.87
CA ASN A 117 -5.50 -15.28 11.42
C ASN A 117 -4.42 -14.19 11.38
N LYS A 118 -3.94 -13.77 12.55
CA LYS A 118 -3.00 -12.64 12.69
C LYS A 118 -1.68 -12.85 11.95
N ASP A 119 -1.16 -14.07 11.92
CA ASP A 119 0.09 -14.38 11.24
C ASP A 119 -0.05 -14.29 9.72
N ASN A 120 -1.17 -14.80 9.18
CA ASN A 120 -1.48 -14.69 7.76
C ASN A 120 -1.66 -13.23 7.36
N PHE A 121 -2.39 -12.46 8.17
CA PHE A 121 -2.60 -11.04 7.93
C PHE A 121 -1.29 -10.25 8.01
N ALA A 122 -0.47 -10.48 9.03
CA ALA A 122 0.83 -9.83 9.19
C ALA A 122 1.76 -10.11 7.99
N LYS A 123 1.86 -11.37 7.58
CA LYS A 123 2.65 -11.76 6.38
C LYS A 123 2.12 -11.08 5.12
N PHE A 124 0.79 -11.08 4.95
CA PHE A 124 0.16 -10.44 3.79
C PHE A 124 0.43 -8.94 3.76
N ILE A 125 0.12 -8.21 4.83
CA ILE A 125 0.22 -6.76 4.85
C ILE A 125 1.68 -6.30 4.72
N THR A 126 2.61 -6.92 5.45
CA THR A 126 4.03 -6.58 5.34
C THR A 126 4.48 -6.71 3.89
N LYS A 127 4.24 -7.86 3.27
CA LYS A 127 4.64 -8.12 1.89
C LYS A 127 4.00 -7.16 0.89
N ARG A 128 2.72 -6.80 1.08
CA ARG A 128 1.97 -5.95 0.14
C ARG A 128 2.29 -4.47 0.27
N PHE A 129 2.59 -4.01 1.47
CA PHE A 129 2.88 -2.60 1.71
C PHE A 129 4.35 -2.25 1.47
N THR A 130 5.26 -3.22 1.61
CA THR A 130 6.67 -3.05 1.28
C THR A 130 7.01 -3.45 -0.16
N ASN A 131 6.10 -4.13 -0.86
CA ASN A 131 6.30 -4.65 -2.21
C ASN A 131 7.55 -5.55 -2.33
N ASP A 132 7.76 -6.42 -1.34
CA ASP A 132 8.91 -7.32 -1.20
C ASP A 132 10.28 -6.59 -1.05
N HIS A 133 10.28 -5.33 -0.58
CA HIS A 133 11.50 -4.55 -0.33
C HIS A 133 11.60 -4.15 1.13
N GLU A 134 12.82 -3.89 1.57
CA GLU A 134 13.04 -3.22 2.84
C GLU A 134 12.54 -1.78 2.72
N VAL A 135 11.64 -1.40 3.60
CA VAL A 135 11.13 -0.04 3.74
C VAL A 135 11.12 0.29 5.23
N ASP A 136 11.98 1.21 5.62
CA ASP A 136 12.14 1.60 7.02
C ASP A 136 11.21 2.73 7.40
N LEU A 137 11.00 3.66 6.47
CA LEU A 137 10.29 4.90 6.70
C LEU A 137 9.12 5.09 5.72
N LEU A 138 8.07 5.71 6.20
CA LEU A 138 6.93 6.19 5.42
C LEU A 138 6.86 7.71 5.51
N ALA A 139 7.03 8.40 4.39
CA ALA A 139 6.79 9.83 4.28
C ALA A 139 5.42 10.10 3.66
N VAL A 140 4.57 10.85 4.35
CA VAL A 140 3.22 11.20 3.87
C VAL A 140 3.10 12.72 3.81
N GLY A 141 2.83 13.27 2.62
CA GLY A 141 2.81 14.70 2.45
C GLY A 141 2.12 15.19 1.17
N ASN A 142 2.06 16.50 1.01
CA ASN A 142 1.39 17.20 -0.10
C ASN A 142 2.38 17.80 -1.13
N GLY A 143 3.68 17.69 -0.89
CA GLY A 143 4.73 18.26 -1.73
C GLY A 143 5.43 19.47 -1.11
N THR A 144 4.85 20.13 -0.11
CA THR A 144 5.49 21.24 0.64
C THR A 144 5.84 20.84 2.06
N CYS A 145 5.17 19.81 2.59
CA CYS A 145 5.35 19.28 3.93
C CYS A 145 5.18 17.78 3.92
N TYR A 146 6.04 17.07 4.66
CA TYR A 146 5.97 15.63 4.87
C TYR A 146 6.13 15.28 6.34
N TYR A 147 5.25 14.41 6.83
CA TYR A 147 5.40 13.73 8.10
C TYR A 147 6.05 12.38 7.82
N VAL A 148 7.14 12.09 8.52
CA VAL A 148 7.92 10.86 8.37
C VAL A 148 7.66 9.95 9.57
N TYR A 149 7.31 8.71 9.31
CA TYR A 149 6.96 7.72 10.31
C TYR A 149 7.88 6.51 10.22
N ASN A 150 8.13 5.83 11.35
CA ASN A 150 8.66 4.49 11.33
C ASN A 150 7.63 3.53 10.70
N PHE A 151 7.99 2.89 9.59
CA PHE A 151 7.04 2.09 8.85
C PHE A 151 6.63 0.82 9.57
N ALA A 152 7.53 0.23 10.37
CA ALA A 152 7.19 -0.93 11.19
C ALA A 152 6.12 -0.60 12.25
N GLU A 153 6.14 0.61 12.83
CA GLU A 153 5.10 1.06 13.77
C GLU A 153 3.74 1.20 13.07
N VAL A 154 3.73 1.73 11.84
CA VAL A 154 2.50 1.82 11.03
C VAL A 154 1.91 0.44 10.76
N LEU A 155 2.74 -0.51 10.33
CA LEU A 155 2.31 -1.89 10.09
C LEU A 155 1.85 -2.58 11.38
N ASN A 156 2.58 -2.40 12.47
CA ASN A 156 2.22 -2.96 13.78
C ASN A 156 0.86 -2.43 14.28
N TYR A 157 0.60 -1.13 14.12
CA TYR A 157 -0.71 -0.59 14.45
C TYR A 157 -1.81 -1.26 13.63
N MET A 158 -1.62 -1.39 12.32
CA MET A 158 -2.60 -2.02 11.43
C MET A 158 -2.82 -3.51 11.79
N ILE A 159 -1.77 -4.25 12.13
CA ILE A 159 -1.82 -5.67 12.50
C ILE A 159 -2.53 -5.90 13.84
N ASN A 160 -2.46 -4.93 14.74
CA ASN A 160 -3.04 -5.05 16.07
C ASN A 160 -4.48 -4.48 16.19
N ASN A 161 -4.95 -3.73 15.18
CA ASN A 161 -6.20 -2.98 15.25
C ASN A 161 -7.12 -3.22 14.05
N TYR A 162 -7.21 -4.45 13.55
CA TYR A 162 -7.99 -4.74 12.35
C TYR A 162 -9.16 -5.69 12.59
N VAL A 163 -10.16 -5.55 11.74
CA VAL A 163 -11.28 -6.47 11.57
C VAL A 163 -11.52 -6.69 10.07
N VAL A 164 -11.72 -7.94 9.70
CA VAL A 164 -12.01 -8.30 8.29
C VAL A 164 -13.51 -8.22 8.05
N LYS A 165 -13.88 -7.52 6.99
CA LYS A 165 -15.26 -7.46 6.49
C LYS A 165 -15.29 -7.82 5.01
N ASN A 166 -16.40 -8.34 4.57
CA ASN A 166 -16.67 -8.53 3.16
C ASN A 166 -17.55 -7.42 2.63
N SER A 167 -17.41 -7.11 1.37
CA SER A 167 -18.39 -6.41 0.56
C SER A 167 -18.64 -7.22 -0.71
N GLU A 168 -19.65 -6.85 -1.49
CA GLU A 168 -20.06 -7.63 -2.68
C GLU A 168 -18.95 -7.92 -3.69
N GLN A 169 -17.84 -7.18 -3.68
CA GLN A 169 -16.80 -7.28 -4.70
C GLN A 169 -15.38 -7.14 -4.18
N GLN A 170 -15.19 -6.93 -2.88
CA GLN A 170 -13.87 -6.67 -2.29
C GLN A 170 -13.79 -7.18 -0.86
N ILE A 171 -12.58 -7.47 -0.41
CA ILE A 171 -12.30 -7.72 1.00
C ILE A 171 -11.94 -6.38 1.62
N GLN A 172 -12.65 -6.01 2.68
CA GLN A 172 -12.39 -4.79 3.43
C GLN A 172 -11.65 -5.12 4.72
N ILE A 173 -10.58 -4.42 4.97
CA ILE A 173 -9.88 -4.44 6.25
C ILE A 173 -10.22 -3.13 6.95
N ASN A 174 -10.92 -3.25 8.06
CA ASN A 174 -11.35 -2.12 8.86
C ASN A 174 -10.56 -2.05 10.16
N THR A 175 -10.53 -0.89 10.79
CA THR A 175 -10.09 -0.74 12.17
C THR A 175 -11.11 -1.38 13.12
N THR A 176 -10.72 -1.68 14.35
CA THR A 176 -11.60 -2.26 15.38
C THR A 176 -12.78 -1.35 15.74
N ASP A 177 -12.64 -0.04 15.55
CA ASP A 177 -13.72 0.95 15.68
C ASP A 177 -14.57 1.13 14.40
N GLY A 178 -14.33 0.28 13.40
CA GLY A 178 -15.21 0.11 12.24
C GLY A 178 -14.89 0.94 11.00
N TYR A 179 -13.84 1.78 11.02
CA TYR A 179 -13.44 2.56 9.85
C TYR A 179 -12.65 1.72 8.84
N LEU A 180 -12.88 1.95 7.56
CA LEU A 180 -12.12 1.30 6.50
C LEU A 180 -10.63 1.66 6.61
N MET A 181 -9.80 0.65 6.73
CA MET A 181 -8.36 0.78 6.74
C MET A 181 -7.82 0.72 5.31
N PHE A 182 -8.17 -0.31 4.56
CA PHE A 182 -7.93 -0.46 3.14
C PHE A 182 -8.82 -1.54 2.54
N SER A 183 -8.90 -1.59 1.21
CA SER A 183 -9.59 -2.66 0.47
C SER A 183 -8.61 -3.47 -0.38
N ILE A 184 -8.93 -4.76 -0.51
CA ILE A 184 -8.29 -5.66 -1.47
C ILE A 184 -9.28 -5.86 -2.62
N GLU A 185 -8.89 -5.39 -3.79
CA GLU A 185 -9.73 -5.35 -4.99
C GLU A 185 -9.09 -6.18 -6.11
N ILE A 186 -9.91 -6.80 -6.94
CA ILE A 186 -9.46 -7.42 -8.18
C ILE A 186 -9.97 -6.60 -9.35
N ARG A 187 -9.06 -6.14 -10.17
CA ARG A 187 -9.34 -5.52 -11.46
C ARG A 187 -9.42 -6.58 -12.54
N SER A 188 -10.63 -6.97 -12.91
CA SER A 188 -10.86 -8.00 -13.93
C SER A 188 -10.36 -7.59 -15.32
N ASP A 189 -10.47 -6.29 -15.68
CA ASP A 189 -9.95 -5.72 -16.94
C ASP A 189 -8.43 -5.89 -17.11
N LYS A 190 -7.67 -5.89 -16.01
CA LYS A 190 -6.21 -6.00 -15.99
C LYS A 190 -5.70 -7.30 -15.39
N LYS A 191 -6.59 -8.17 -14.96
CA LYS A 191 -6.25 -9.42 -14.27
C LYS A 191 -5.19 -9.19 -13.17
N CYS A 192 -5.47 -8.27 -12.27
CA CYS A 192 -4.53 -7.92 -11.20
C CYS A 192 -5.25 -7.65 -9.87
N MET A 193 -4.53 -7.91 -8.77
CA MET A 193 -4.93 -7.51 -7.43
C MET A 193 -4.39 -6.12 -7.11
N LEU A 194 -5.20 -5.32 -6.46
CA LEU A 194 -4.90 -3.97 -6.02
C LEU A 194 -5.20 -3.83 -4.53
N ILE A 195 -4.28 -3.23 -3.78
CA ILE A 195 -4.57 -2.73 -2.43
C ILE A 195 -4.76 -1.23 -2.52
N ARG A 196 -5.95 -0.80 -2.13
CA ARG A 196 -6.39 0.58 -2.17
C ARG A 196 -6.67 1.10 -0.77
N GLN A 197 -6.11 2.26 -0.47
CA GLN A 197 -6.32 2.99 0.78
C GLN A 197 -6.70 4.44 0.48
N ASP A 198 -7.77 4.92 1.09
CA ASP A 198 -8.10 6.34 1.01
C ASP A 198 -7.21 7.14 1.95
N VAL A 199 -6.93 8.39 1.59
CA VAL A 199 -6.07 9.28 2.38
C VAL A 199 -6.62 9.47 3.79
N SER A 200 -7.93 9.65 3.93
CA SER A 200 -8.58 9.76 5.24
C SER A 200 -8.38 8.53 6.11
N SER A 201 -8.35 7.34 5.49
CA SER A 201 -8.06 6.08 6.20
C SER A 201 -6.62 6.03 6.69
N LEU A 202 -5.65 6.41 5.85
CA LEU A 202 -4.26 6.48 6.27
C LEU A 202 -4.07 7.53 7.37
N GLN A 203 -4.63 8.72 7.23
CA GLN A 203 -4.55 9.77 8.24
C GLN A 203 -5.12 9.34 9.60
N ARG A 204 -6.20 8.54 9.63
CA ARG A 204 -6.75 7.96 10.87
C ARG A 204 -5.76 7.03 11.56
N ILE A 205 -5.08 6.17 10.80
CA ILE A 205 -4.03 5.29 11.33
C ILE A 205 -2.89 6.14 11.90
N LEU A 206 -2.41 7.11 11.13
CA LEU A 206 -1.26 7.95 11.50
C LEU A 206 -1.52 8.85 12.72
N LYS A 207 -2.77 9.17 13.05
CA LYS A 207 -3.11 9.88 14.31
C LYS A 207 -2.70 9.13 15.58
N HIS A 208 -2.53 7.81 15.49
CA HIS A 208 -2.12 6.96 16.61
C HIS A 208 -0.62 6.72 16.67
N ILE A 209 0.15 7.30 15.75
CA ILE A 209 1.59 7.08 15.60
C ILE A 209 2.28 8.43 15.58
N THR A 210 3.27 8.60 16.43
CA THR A 210 4.05 9.84 16.45
C THR A 210 5.00 9.88 15.25
N PRO A 211 4.98 10.93 14.43
CA PRO A 211 5.98 11.08 13.39
C PRO A 211 7.37 11.21 14.03
N ILE A 212 8.34 10.52 13.45
CA ILE A 212 9.74 10.63 13.89
C ILE A 212 10.41 11.89 13.36
N ASP A 213 9.83 12.49 12.30
CA ASP A 213 10.33 13.70 11.69
C ASP A 213 9.23 14.46 10.93
N ILE A 214 9.42 15.78 10.76
CA ILE A 214 8.58 16.65 9.94
C ILE A 214 9.52 17.43 9.01
N VAL A 215 9.28 17.33 7.70
CA VAL A 215 10.16 17.89 6.68
C VAL A 215 9.38 18.89 5.83
N GLY A 216 9.89 20.12 5.73
CA GLY A 216 9.24 21.23 5.04
C GLY A 216 8.43 22.14 5.96
N ALA A 217 7.63 23.02 5.35
CA ALA A 217 6.76 23.98 6.07
C ALA A 217 5.37 23.38 6.24
N CYS A 218 5.10 22.90 7.44
CA CYS A 218 3.82 22.28 7.82
C CYS A 218 2.95 23.21 8.66
#